data_f9a5633ab8daa3e891e1596b4696598e
#
_entry.id   f9a5633ab8daa3e891e1596b4696598e
#
_cell.length_a   1.000
_cell.length_b   1.000
_cell.length_c   1.000
_cell.angle_alpha   90.00
_cell.angle_beta   90.00
_cell.angle_gamma   90.00
#
_symmetry.space_group_name_H-M   'P 1'
#
loop_
_entity.id
_entity.type
_entity.pdbx_description
1 polymer ?
#
loop_
_entity_poly.entity_id
_entity_poly.type
_entity_poly.pdbx_seq_one_letter_code
_entity_poly.pdbx_strand_id
1 'polypeptide(L)'
;HAEIYVQESSDRAFEEEVMLSGFANADVKAEGQGISYDEAQETFTARYTNETIALAFAITEEAIEDNLYDRIASRYTKALARSMSNAKEVKAVNPLINGLPSGSFKTGDAVTLFSTQHPTIAGVFSNTLATAADLNETSMEQALIDIAAMTDERGLKIAAKGMKMIIPSNTQFTAERLFKSQGRVGTADNDINAVKSMGMIPQGYRVNNFLTDTDAWYIITDVPNGMKMFNRAPLTTAMEGDFDTGNV
;
A
#
# COMPACT_ATOMS: atom_id res chain seq x y z
N HIS A 1 2.16 -3.60 7.56
CA HIS A 1 0.89 -3.33 6.84
C HIS A 1 0.19 -2.06 7.35
N ALA A 2 0.16 -1.79 8.65
CA ALA A 2 -0.49 -0.61 9.23
C ALA A 2 0.04 0.74 8.72
N GLU A 3 1.24 0.77 8.18
CA GLU A 3 1.84 1.98 7.60
C GLU A 3 1.44 2.23 6.15
N ILE A 4 0.85 1.24 5.49
CA ILE A 4 0.53 1.26 4.05
C ILE A 4 -0.98 1.38 3.84
N TYR A 5 -1.78 0.67 4.64
CA TYR A 5 -3.21 0.51 4.44
C TYR A 5 -4.03 1.27 5.47
N VAL A 6 -5.15 1.81 5.01
CA VAL A 6 -6.28 2.18 5.87
C VAL A 6 -6.96 0.88 6.30
N GLN A 7 -7.08 0.64 7.61
CA GLN A 7 -7.69 -0.58 8.14
C GLN A 7 -9.18 -0.36 8.39
N GLU A 8 -9.98 -1.22 7.79
CA GLU A 8 -11.43 -1.29 7.97
C GLU A 8 -11.84 -2.67 8.47
N SER A 9 -13.03 -2.81 9.00
CA SER A 9 -13.61 -4.10 9.41
C SER A 9 -14.71 -4.50 8.46
N SER A 10 -14.80 -5.80 8.15
CA SER A 10 -15.88 -6.37 7.35
C SER A 10 -16.27 -7.73 7.92
N ASP A 11 -17.54 -8.07 7.86
CA ASP A 11 -18.09 -9.38 8.20
C ASP A 11 -18.42 -10.24 6.96
N ARG A 12 -18.19 -9.69 5.77
CA ARG A 12 -18.56 -10.30 4.49
C ARG A 12 -17.46 -11.20 3.92
N ALA A 13 -17.83 -12.06 2.98
CA ALA A 13 -16.90 -12.89 2.23
C ALA A 13 -16.07 -12.08 1.22
N PHE A 14 -16.62 -11.00 0.71
CA PHE A 14 -15.97 -10.03 -0.16
C PHE A 14 -16.59 -8.64 0.04
N GLU A 15 -15.81 -7.61 -0.22
CA GLU A 15 -16.26 -6.23 -0.35
C GLU A 15 -16.06 -5.75 -1.78
N GLU A 16 -16.96 -4.90 -2.25
CA GLU A 16 -16.87 -4.27 -3.56
C GLU A 16 -16.97 -2.77 -3.41
N GLU A 17 -16.05 -2.07 -4.04
CA GLU A 17 -16.07 -0.63 -4.14
C GLU A 17 -16.18 -0.23 -5.62
N VAL A 18 -17.19 0.56 -5.91
CA VAL A 18 -17.42 1.12 -7.25
C VAL A 18 -16.77 2.50 -7.30
N MET A 19 -15.94 2.71 -8.29
CA MET A 19 -15.37 4.03 -8.55
C MET A 19 -16.38 4.90 -9.29
N LEU A 20 -16.73 6.02 -8.68
CA LEU A 20 -17.63 7.01 -9.27
C LEU A 20 -16.80 8.13 -9.87
N SER A 21 -17.02 8.43 -11.15
CA SER A 21 -16.47 9.65 -11.73
C SER A 21 -17.15 10.87 -11.13
N GLY A 22 -16.39 11.91 -10.84
CA GLY A 22 -16.94 13.21 -10.48
C GLY A 22 -17.67 13.88 -11.66
N PHE A 23 -17.95 15.16 -11.50
CA PHE A 23 -18.47 16.02 -12.56
C PHE A 23 -17.33 16.69 -13.32
N ALA A 24 -17.59 17.07 -14.59
CA ALA A 24 -16.70 17.89 -15.37
C ALA A 24 -16.54 19.31 -14.78
N ASN A 25 -15.63 20.09 -15.34
CA ASN A 25 -15.50 21.49 -14.93
C ASN A 25 -16.79 22.26 -15.20
N ALA A 26 -17.21 23.08 -14.24
CA ALA A 26 -18.38 23.91 -14.41
C ALA A 26 -18.13 25.02 -15.45
N ASP A 27 -19.06 25.17 -16.38
CA ASP A 27 -19.01 26.21 -17.39
C ASP A 27 -19.43 27.57 -16.83
N VAL A 28 -18.86 28.64 -17.41
CA VAL A 28 -19.30 30.01 -17.11
C VAL A 28 -20.64 30.26 -17.76
N LYS A 29 -21.67 30.44 -16.92
CA LYS A 29 -23.02 30.76 -17.40
C LYS A 29 -23.12 32.21 -17.86
N ALA A 30 -23.46 32.42 -19.12
CA ALA A 30 -23.80 33.75 -19.61
C ALA A 30 -25.20 34.19 -19.15
N GLU A 31 -25.43 35.49 -19.08
CA GLU A 31 -26.75 36.05 -18.74
C GLU A 31 -27.81 35.59 -19.74
N GLY A 32 -28.95 35.10 -19.22
CA GLY A 32 -30.05 34.59 -20.03
C GLY A 32 -29.88 33.15 -20.59
N GLN A 33 -28.74 32.48 -20.37
CA GLN A 33 -28.51 31.13 -20.79
C GLN A 33 -29.03 30.11 -19.71
N GLY A 34 -29.39 28.90 -20.16
CA GLY A 34 -29.71 27.77 -19.27
C GLY A 34 -28.48 27.27 -18.52
N ILE A 35 -28.68 26.48 -17.47
CA ILE A 35 -27.63 25.74 -16.76
C ILE A 35 -27.37 24.46 -17.55
N SER A 36 -26.08 24.09 -17.75
CA SER A 36 -25.68 22.78 -18.26
C SER A 36 -25.85 21.72 -17.17
N TYR A 37 -26.32 20.53 -17.56
CA TYR A 37 -26.41 19.36 -16.69
C TYR A 37 -25.29 18.41 -17.05
N ASP A 38 -24.64 17.84 -16.04
CA ASP A 38 -23.64 16.77 -16.19
C ASP A 38 -24.03 15.59 -15.32
N GLU A 39 -23.62 14.39 -15.71
CA GLU A 39 -23.96 13.15 -15.02
C GLU A 39 -22.68 12.45 -14.54
N ALA A 40 -22.69 12.00 -13.28
CA ALA A 40 -21.66 11.13 -12.75
C ALA A 40 -21.84 9.71 -13.33
N GLN A 41 -20.73 9.04 -13.62
CA GLN A 41 -20.72 7.69 -14.19
C GLN A 41 -20.00 6.73 -13.26
N GLU A 42 -20.50 5.50 -13.18
CA GLU A 42 -19.75 4.39 -12.57
C GLU A 42 -18.71 3.89 -13.55
N THR A 43 -17.46 3.73 -13.10
CA THR A 43 -16.35 3.31 -13.94
C THR A 43 -15.92 1.87 -13.64
N PHE A 44 -15.09 1.68 -12.64
CA PHE A 44 -14.51 0.38 -12.30
C PHE A 44 -15.00 -0.11 -10.94
N THR A 45 -15.09 -1.42 -10.80
CA THR A 45 -15.39 -2.08 -9.52
C THR A 45 -14.15 -2.81 -9.03
N ALA A 46 -13.67 -2.43 -7.84
CA ALA A 46 -12.63 -3.16 -7.14
C ALA A 46 -13.28 -4.16 -6.17
N ARG A 47 -12.86 -5.44 -6.24
CA ARG A 47 -13.32 -6.50 -5.34
C ARG A 47 -12.20 -6.95 -4.41
N TYR A 48 -12.48 -6.90 -3.11
CA TYR A 48 -11.62 -7.39 -2.05
C TYR A 48 -12.15 -8.73 -1.54
N THR A 49 -11.45 -9.81 -1.85
CA THR A 49 -11.86 -11.16 -1.44
C THR A 49 -11.18 -11.53 -0.12
N ASN A 50 -11.95 -12.06 0.84
CA ASN A 50 -11.41 -12.50 2.11
C ASN A 50 -10.59 -13.78 1.94
N GLU A 51 -9.40 -13.81 2.55
CA GLU A 51 -8.54 -14.98 2.64
C GLU A 51 -8.28 -15.35 4.10
N THR A 52 -8.36 -16.63 4.41
CA THR A 52 -8.11 -17.13 5.76
C THR A 52 -6.66 -17.59 5.88
N ILE A 53 -5.94 -17.05 6.87
CA ILE A 53 -4.59 -17.50 7.23
C ILE A 53 -4.74 -18.39 8.46
N ALA A 54 -4.33 -19.65 8.38
CA ALA A 54 -4.38 -20.60 9.47
C ALA A 54 -3.10 -21.42 9.52
N LEU A 55 -2.70 -21.79 10.73
CA LEU A 55 -1.58 -22.70 10.99
C LEU A 55 -1.84 -23.42 12.32
N ALA A 56 -1.53 -24.69 12.39
CA ALA A 56 -1.65 -25.51 13.60
C ALA A 56 -0.33 -26.25 13.87
N PHE A 57 -0.16 -26.69 15.10
CA PHE A 57 0.86 -27.66 15.50
C PHE A 57 0.21 -28.68 16.42
N ALA A 58 0.72 -29.91 16.43
CA ALA A 58 0.27 -30.97 17.31
C ALA A 58 1.35 -31.31 18.36
N ILE A 59 0.93 -31.73 19.51
CA ILE A 59 1.78 -32.27 20.59
C ILE A 59 1.32 -33.70 20.88
N THR A 60 2.25 -34.62 20.99
CA THR A 60 1.94 -36.03 21.28
C THR A 60 1.55 -36.24 22.73
N GLU A 61 0.71 -37.23 22.99
CA GLU A 61 0.27 -37.61 24.36
C GLU A 61 1.45 -37.94 25.27
N GLU A 62 2.45 -38.63 24.76
CA GLU A 62 3.66 -39.00 25.51
C GLU A 62 4.44 -37.73 25.94
N ALA A 63 4.50 -36.72 25.10
CA ALA A 63 5.17 -35.45 25.42
C ALA A 63 4.43 -34.66 26.51
N ILE A 64 3.10 -34.86 26.61
CA ILE A 64 2.27 -34.27 27.67
C ILE A 64 2.49 -35.03 28.98
N GLU A 65 2.47 -36.35 28.95
CA GLU A 65 2.68 -37.23 30.13
C GLU A 65 4.07 -37.07 30.74
N ASP A 66 5.11 -36.91 29.91
CA ASP A 66 6.49 -36.68 30.34
C ASP A 66 6.74 -35.25 30.87
N ASN A 67 5.70 -34.46 31.02
CA ASN A 67 5.74 -33.06 31.51
C ASN A 67 6.72 -32.13 30.76
N LEU A 68 6.99 -32.44 29.52
CA LEU A 68 7.80 -31.58 28.61
C LEU A 68 6.99 -30.42 28.03
N TYR A 69 5.67 -30.45 28.23
CA TYR A 69 4.68 -29.58 27.62
C TYR A 69 4.86 -28.11 27.99
N ASP A 70 5.04 -27.77 29.27
CA ASP A 70 5.04 -26.37 29.75
C ASP A 70 6.13 -25.47 29.12
N ARG A 71 7.29 -26.07 28.82
CA ARG A 71 8.39 -25.35 28.19
C ARG A 71 8.26 -25.29 26.67
N ILE A 72 7.75 -26.35 26.05
CA ILE A 72 7.68 -26.49 24.59
C ILE A 72 6.45 -25.78 24.05
N ALA A 73 5.29 -25.91 24.64
CA ALA A 73 4.03 -25.32 24.20
C ALA A 73 4.11 -23.79 24.13
N SER A 74 4.64 -23.16 25.18
CA SER A 74 4.80 -21.69 25.22
C SER A 74 5.72 -21.19 24.10
N ARG A 75 6.76 -21.94 23.74
CA ARG A 75 7.66 -21.59 22.64
C ARG A 75 6.98 -21.77 21.28
N TYR A 76 6.26 -22.86 21.09
CA TYR A 76 5.55 -23.16 19.84
C TYR A 76 4.39 -22.20 19.61
N THR A 77 3.64 -21.85 20.65
CA THR A 77 2.58 -20.83 20.53
C THR A 77 3.14 -19.47 20.09
N LYS A 78 4.26 -19.04 20.66
CA LYS A 78 4.94 -17.80 20.24
C LYS A 78 5.46 -17.89 18.81
N ALA A 79 6.00 -19.05 18.42
CA ALA A 79 6.48 -19.28 17.06
C ALA A 79 5.31 -19.27 16.04
N LEU A 80 4.18 -19.88 16.40
CA LEU A 80 2.95 -19.88 15.62
C LEU A 80 2.44 -18.46 15.40
N ALA A 81 2.28 -17.68 16.47
CA ALA A 81 1.83 -16.29 16.40
C ALA A 81 2.76 -15.43 15.52
N ARG A 82 4.08 -15.62 15.66
CA ARG A 82 5.07 -14.95 14.81
C ARG A 82 4.94 -15.35 13.34
N SER A 83 4.74 -16.63 13.05
CA SER A 83 4.57 -17.14 11.68
C SER A 83 3.31 -16.56 11.02
N MET A 84 2.19 -16.53 11.75
CA MET A 84 0.94 -15.95 11.25
C MET A 84 1.06 -14.44 11.01
N SER A 85 1.70 -13.72 11.93
CA SER A 85 1.99 -12.29 11.74
C SER A 85 2.87 -12.04 10.51
N ASN A 86 3.91 -12.86 10.32
CA ASN A 86 4.78 -12.79 9.13
C ASN A 86 3.99 -13.04 7.84
N ALA A 87 3.12 -14.04 7.81
CA ALA A 87 2.29 -14.33 6.64
C ALA A 87 1.35 -13.17 6.30
N LYS A 88 0.78 -12.50 7.31
CA LYS A 88 -0.05 -11.31 7.13
C LYS A 88 0.76 -10.14 6.53
N GLU A 89 1.96 -9.88 7.02
CA GLU A 89 2.83 -8.82 6.50
C GLU A 89 3.26 -9.10 5.05
N VAL A 90 3.66 -10.34 4.74
CA VAL A 90 4.03 -10.75 3.38
C VAL A 90 2.86 -10.56 2.41
N LYS A 91 1.65 -11.01 2.80
CA LYS A 91 0.44 -10.80 1.97
C LYS A 91 0.11 -9.33 1.79
N ALA A 92 0.28 -8.52 2.82
CA ALA A 92 0.02 -7.09 2.74
C ALA A 92 1.01 -6.32 1.85
N VAL A 93 2.23 -6.82 1.69
CA VAL A 93 3.23 -6.18 0.80
C VAL A 93 3.13 -6.71 -0.64
N ASN A 94 2.50 -7.86 -0.84
CA ASN A 94 2.35 -8.49 -2.15
C ASN A 94 1.77 -7.56 -3.25
N PRO A 95 0.73 -6.72 -3.01
CA PRO A 95 0.26 -5.75 -4.00
C PRO A 95 1.32 -4.74 -4.44
N LEU A 96 2.23 -4.32 -3.55
CA LEU A 96 3.32 -3.41 -3.90
C LEU A 96 4.36 -4.11 -4.78
N ILE A 97 4.73 -5.35 -4.43
CA ILE A 97 5.75 -6.13 -5.16
C ILE A 97 5.23 -6.53 -6.55
N ASN A 98 4.02 -7.10 -6.61
CA ASN A 98 3.42 -7.61 -7.84
C ASN A 98 2.56 -6.59 -8.58
N GLY A 99 2.45 -5.37 -8.07
CA GLY A 99 1.76 -4.26 -8.70
C GLY A 99 2.60 -3.46 -9.69
N LEU A 100 3.89 -3.74 -9.81
CA LEU A 100 4.77 -3.10 -10.80
C LEU A 100 4.37 -3.49 -12.24
N PRO A 101 4.79 -2.75 -13.27
CA PRO A 101 4.32 -2.96 -14.65
C PRO A 101 4.46 -4.38 -15.20
N SER A 102 5.47 -5.13 -14.73
CA SER A 102 5.68 -6.54 -15.08
C SER A 102 5.00 -7.55 -14.15
N GLY A 103 4.30 -7.06 -13.14
CA GLY A 103 3.71 -7.88 -12.09
C GLY A 103 2.35 -8.48 -12.46
N SER A 104 1.85 -9.35 -11.57
CA SER A 104 0.58 -10.06 -11.76
C SER A 104 -0.61 -9.44 -11.02
N PHE A 105 -0.36 -8.50 -10.09
CA PHE A 105 -1.42 -7.85 -9.33
C PHE A 105 -2.06 -6.74 -10.16
N LYS A 106 -3.36 -6.91 -10.45
CA LYS A 106 -4.16 -5.97 -11.23
C LYS A 106 -5.23 -5.34 -10.35
N THR A 107 -5.50 -4.07 -10.62
CA THR A 107 -6.57 -3.29 -10.00
C THR A 107 -7.91 -3.46 -10.70
N GLY A 108 -8.96 -2.80 -10.24
CA GLY A 108 -10.31 -2.89 -10.80
C GLY A 108 -10.42 -2.48 -12.28
N ASP A 109 -9.49 -1.69 -12.77
CA ASP A 109 -9.36 -1.29 -14.18
C ASP A 109 -8.61 -2.30 -15.05
N ALA A 110 -8.29 -3.48 -14.51
CA ALA A 110 -7.54 -4.57 -15.17
C ALA A 110 -6.09 -4.25 -15.54
N VAL A 111 -5.55 -3.13 -15.07
CA VAL A 111 -4.14 -2.73 -15.22
C VAL A 111 -3.38 -3.04 -13.92
N THR A 112 -2.06 -3.13 -13.96
CA THR A 112 -1.23 -3.30 -12.74
C THR A 112 -1.33 -2.07 -11.84
N LEU A 113 -1.19 -2.25 -10.51
CA LEU A 113 -1.35 -1.18 -9.53
C LEU A 113 -0.48 0.06 -9.85
N PHE A 114 0.74 -0.16 -10.33
CA PHE A 114 1.62 0.90 -10.81
C PHE A 114 1.74 0.82 -12.32
N SER A 115 1.21 1.82 -13.02
CA SER A 115 1.19 1.85 -14.47
C SER A 115 1.16 3.28 -14.99
N THR A 116 1.65 3.45 -16.20
CA THR A 116 1.48 4.68 -16.97
C THR A 116 0.20 4.71 -17.81
N GLN A 117 -0.63 3.65 -17.72
CA GLN A 117 -1.74 3.38 -18.66
C GLN A 117 -3.07 3.11 -17.93
N HIS A 118 -3.32 3.72 -16.77
CA HIS A 118 -4.63 3.60 -16.13
C HIS A 118 -5.70 4.31 -16.96
N PRO A 119 -6.75 3.61 -17.41
CA PRO A 119 -7.80 4.22 -18.21
C PRO A 119 -8.68 5.13 -17.33
N THR A 120 -8.93 6.33 -17.80
CA THR A 120 -9.88 7.29 -17.20
C THR A 120 -10.82 7.83 -18.25
N ILE A 121 -11.89 8.51 -17.86
CA ILE A 121 -12.83 9.14 -18.80
C ILE A 121 -12.12 10.25 -19.60
N ALA A 122 -11.22 10.97 -18.98
CA ALA A 122 -10.44 12.03 -19.62
C ALA A 122 -9.29 11.52 -20.51
N GLY A 123 -8.97 10.21 -20.44
CA GLY A 123 -7.86 9.61 -21.20
C GLY A 123 -7.06 8.61 -20.38
N VAL A 124 -5.76 8.77 -20.33
CA VAL A 124 -4.84 7.88 -19.60
C VAL A 124 -4.21 8.60 -18.43
N PHE A 125 -4.18 7.94 -17.27
CA PHE A 125 -3.55 8.40 -16.05
C PHE A 125 -2.30 7.57 -15.74
N SER A 126 -1.25 8.22 -15.27
CA SER A 126 -0.02 7.58 -14.80
C SER A 126 0.18 7.83 -13.29
N ASN A 127 0.47 6.77 -12.55
CA ASN A 127 0.87 6.84 -11.14
C ASN A 127 2.33 6.40 -10.91
N THR A 128 3.12 6.35 -11.99
CA THR A 128 4.55 6.05 -11.96
C THR A 128 5.34 7.11 -12.69
N LEU A 129 6.63 7.18 -12.44
CA LEU A 129 7.55 7.98 -13.24
C LEU A 129 7.52 7.51 -14.71
N ALA A 130 7.61 8.44 -15.65
CA ALA A 130 7.65 8.13 -17.09
C ALA A 130 8.84 7.22 -17.45
N THR A 131 9.96 7.37 -16.74
CA THR A 131 11.12 6.49 -16.82
C THR A 131 11.44 6.01 -15.42
N ALA A 132 11.50 4.69 -15.22
CA ALA A 132 11.87 4.09 -13.95
C ALA A 132 13.25 4.60 -13.51
N ALA A 133 13.37 4.97 -12.24
CA ALA A 133 14.60 5.50 -11.67
C ALA A 133 14.74 5.11 -10.20
N ASP A 134 15.95 4.82 -9.79
CA ASP A 134 16.32 4.57 -8.41
C ASP A 134 16.08 5.81 -7.54
N LEU A 135 15.96 5.59 -6.23
CA LEU A 135 15.77 6.67 -5.27
C LEU A 135 16.98 7.61 -5.24
N ASN A 136 16.80 8.79 -5.76
CA ASN A 136 17.75 9.90 -5.67
C ASN A 136 16.97 11.24 -5.57
N GLU A 137 17.67 12.34 -5.40
CA GLU A 137 17.04 13.67 -5.25
C GLU A 137 16.20 14.01 -6.49
N THR A 138 16.77 13.87 -7.67
CA THR A 138 16.11 14.24 -8.94
C THR A 138 14.86 13.40 -9.21
N SER A 139 14.94 12.07 -9.01
CA SER A 139 13.79 11.18 -9.20
C SER A 139 12.68 11.46 -8.19
N MET A 140 13.04 11.81 -6.96
CA MET A 140 12.09 12.18 -5.92
C MET A 140 11.42 13.52 -6.19
N GLU A 141 12.17 14.53 -6.63
CA GLU A 141 11.64 15.83 -7.05
C GLU A 141 10.66 15.66 -8.22
N GLN A 142 11.01 14.86 -9.23
CA GLN A 142 10.12 14.58 -10.36
C GLN A 142 8.84 13.88 -9.92
N ALA A 143 8.94 12.87 -9.05
CA ALA A 143 7.75 12.19 -8.53
C ALA A 143 6.81 13.13 -7.77
N LEU A 144 7.35 14.06 -7.00
CA LEU A 144 6.54 15.06 -6.26
C LEU A 144 5.88 16.07 -7.21
N ILE A 145 6.55 16.45 -8.30
CA ILE A 145 5.97 17.29 -9.37
C ILE A 145 4.83 16.54 -10.06
N ASP A 146 5.04 15.26 -10.40
CA ASP A 146 4.04 14.42 -11.05
C ASP A 146 2.81 14.22 -10.14
N ILE A 147 3.02 13.99 -8.83
CA ILE A 147 1.93 13.91 -7.85
C ILE A 147 1.12 15.21 -7.78
N ALA A 148 1.78 16.36 -7.75
CA ALA A 148 1.09 17.66 -7.73
C ALA A 148 0.32 17.96 -9.03
N ALA A 149 0.73 17.34 -10.13
CA ALA A 149 0.07 17.46 -11.44
C ALA A 149 -1.10 16.48 -11.64
N MET A 150 -1.32 15.53 -10.73
CA MET A 150 -2.36 14.51 -10.84
C MET A 150 -3.76 15.11 -11.02
N THR A 151 -4.58 14.40 -11.79
CA THR A 151 -5.96 14.76 -12.10
C THR A 151 -6.90 13.64 -11.70
N ASP A 152 -8.17 13.98 -11.55
CA ASP A 152 -9.25 13.01 -11.35
C ASP A 152 -9.68 12.33 -12.66
N GLU A 153 -10.71 11.49 -12.60
CA GLU A 153 -11.30 10.75 -13.72
C GLU A 153 -11.76 11.65 -14.88
N ARG A 154 -12.10 12.90 -14.60
CA ARG A 154 -12.57 13.91 -15.56
C ARG A 154 -11.47 14.89 -16.00
N GLY A 155 -10.24 14.72 -15.52
CA GLY A 155 -9.11 15.59 -15.83
C GLY A 155 -9.01 16.85 -14.97
N LEU A 156 -9.80 16.98 -13.90
CA LEU A 156 -9.67 18.09 -12.96
C LEU A 156 -8.49 17.87 -12.01
N LYS A 157 -7.71 18.91 -11.75
CA LYS A 157 -6.58 18.83 -10.83
C LYS A 157 -7.03 18.62 -9.40
N ILE A 158 -6.49 17.60 -8.74
CA ILE A 158 -6.81 17.25 -7.34
C ILE A 158 -5.81 17.85 -6.34
N ALA A 159 -4.71 18.45 -6.80
CA ALA A 159 -3.65 19.05 -5.98
C ALA A 159 -3.09 18.09 -4.91
N ALA A 160 -2.90 16.82 -5.27
CA ALA A 160 -2.39 15.78 -4.40
C ALA A 160 -0.99 16.12 -3.86
N LYS A 161 -0.69 15.63 -2.65
CA LYS A 161 0.62 15.80 -1.99
C LYS A 161 1.17 14.46 -1.54
N GLY A 162 2.49 14.29 -1.62
CA GLY A 162 3.17 13.16 -1.00
C GLY A 162 3.14 13.30 0.53
N MET A 163 2.74 12.24 1.22
CA MET A 163 2.64 12.25 2.69
C MET A 163 3.74 11.42 3.35
N LYS A 164 4.01 10.24 2.81
CA LYS A 164 4.91 9.25 3.40
C LYS A 164 5.59 8.46 2.31
N MET A 165 6.84 8.09 2.51
CA MET A 165 7.57 7.21 1.60
C MET A 165 7.76 5.82 2.23
N ILE A 166 7.55 4.75 1.46
CA ILE A 166 7.81 3.36 1.83
C ILE A 166 8.99 2.86 1.00
N ILE A 167 9.96 2.28 1.68
CA ILE A 167 11.23 1.83 1.07
C ILE A 167 11.68 0.48 1.61
N PRO A 168 12.48 -0.30 0.87
CA PRO A 168 13.19 -1.46 1.39
C PRO A 168 14.37 -1.04 2.28
N SER A 169 14.90 -1.99 3.04
CA SER A 169 16.04 -1.74 3.93
C SER A 169 17.31 -1.30 3.20
N ASN A 170 17.48 -1.68 1.93
CA ASN A 170 18.66 -1.36 1.14
C ASN A 170 18.81 0.14 0.87
N THR A 171 17.71 0.85 0.68
CA THR A 171 17.70 2.29 0.35
C THR A 171 17.58 3.20 1.57
N GLN A 172 17.49 2.65 2.80
CA GLN A 172 17.27 3.42 4.03
C GLN A 172 18.31 4.53 4.27
N PHE A 173 19.58 4.27 4.00
CA PHE A 173 20.66 5.26 4.20
C PHE A 173 20.62 6.38 3.15
N THR A 174 20.17 6.05 1.94
CA THR A 174 19.94 7.06 0.89
C THR A 174 18.76 7.95 1.26
N ALA A 175 17.65 7.36 1.72
CA ALA A 175 16.50 8.10 2.20
C ALA A 175 16.87 9.00 3.39
N GLU A 176 17.64 8.51 4.39
CA GLU A 176 18.07 9.31 5.53
C GLU A 176 18.86 10.55 5.08
N ARG A 177 19.76 10.39 4.12
CA ARG A 177 20.50 11.52 3.54
C ARG A 177 19.58 12.52 2.83
N LEU A 178 18.63 12.03 2.02
CA LEU A 178 17.68 12.88 1.29
C LEU A 178 16.76 13.67 2.23
N PHE A 179 16.29 13.05 3.32
CA PHE A 179 15.35 13.70 4.25
C PHE A 179 16.00 14.58 5.30
N LYS A 180 17.26 14.31 5.69
CA LYS A 180 17.89 15.00 6.83
C LYS A 180 19.09 15.87 6.49
N SER A 181 19.73 15.71 5.34
CA SER A 181 20.84 16.59 4.93
C SER A 181 20.36 18.02 4.81
N GLN A 182 21.20 18.99 5.21
CA GLN A 182 20.93 20.41 4.99
C GLN A 182 21.32 20.86 3.59
N GLY A 183 22.45 20.34 3.10
CA GLY A 183 22.92 20.57 1.74
C GLY A 183 22.48 19.47 0.80
N ARG A 184 22.55 19.78 -0.48
CA ARG A 184 22.25 18.83 -1.57
C ARG A 184 23.18 17.64 -1.52
N VAL A 185 22.61 16.44 -1.64
CA VAL A 185 23.38 15.19 -1.54
C VAL A 185 24.14 14.92 -2.84
N GLY A 186 25.45 14.70 -2.70
CA GLY A 186 26.29 14.31 -3.84
C GLY A 186 26.91 15.48 -4.65
N THR A 187 26.78 16.72 -4.19
CA THR A 187 27.45 17.88 -4.81
C THR A 187 28.47 18.51 -3.86
N ALA A 188 29.46 19.16 -4.42
CA ALA A 188 30.44 19.97 -3.69
C ALA A 188 29.95 21.40 -3.45
N ASP A 189 28.85 21.79 -4.08
CA ASP A 189 28.27 23.13 -4.00
C ASP A 189 27.47 23.29 -2.71
N ASN A 190 27.32 24.52 -2.27
CA ASN A 190 26.57 24.85 -1.04
C ASN A 190 25.05 25.00 -1.33
N ASP A 191 24.52 24.15 -2.18
CA ASP A 191 23.10 24.12 -2.53
C ASP A 191 22.26 23.56 -1.37
N ILE A 192 21.07 24.11 -1.18
CA ILE A 192 20.14 23.60 -0.18
C ILE A 192 19.45 22.33 -0.67
N ASN A 193 19.16 21.42 0.27
CA ASN A 193 18.28 20.28 0.01
C ASN A 193 16.82 20.77 -0.04
N ALA A 194 16.26 20.88 -1.24
CA ALA A 194 14.92 21.39 -1.47
C ALA A 194 13.85 20.51 -0.83
N VAL A 195 13.98 19.19 -0.90
CA VAL A 195 13.01 18.24 -0.34
C VAL A 195 12.84 18.41 1.16
N LYS A 196 13.96 18.54 1.89
CA LYS A 196 13.94 18.82 3.33
C LYS A 196 13.43 20.23 3.62
N SER A 197 13.94 21.23 2.93
CA SER A 197 13.64 22.64 3.19
C SER A 197 12.15 22.96 2.99
N MET A 198 11.53 22.36 1.99
CA MET A 198 10.11 22.55 1.69
C MET A 198 9.19 21.62 2.50
N GLY A 199 9.72 20.60 3.16
CA GLY A 199 8.93 19.62 3.93
C GLY A 199 7.92 18.86 3.09
N MET A 200 8.29 18.52 1.84
CA MET A 200 7.39 17.95 0.83
C MET A 200 6.77 16.59 1.22
N ILE A 201 7.41 15.84 2.10
CA ILE A 201 6.92 14.57 2.64
C ILE A 201 6.88 14.67 4.18
N PRO A 202 5.80 15.17 4.77
CA PRO A 202 5.76 15.52 6.18
C PRO A 202 5.91 14.34 7.14
N GLN A 203 5.48 13.13 6.74
CA GLN A 203 5.61 11.92 7.57
C GLN A 203 6.95 11.18 7.36
N GLY A 204 7.82 11.71 6.49
CA GLY A 204 9.13 11.14 6.20
C GLY A 204 9.04 9.79 5.51
N TYR A 205 9.96 8.88 5.83
CA TYR A 205 9.99 7.54 5.25
C TYR A 205 9.78 6.44 6.30
N ARG A 206 9.35 5.26 5.82
CA ARG A 206 9.23 4.03 6.61
C ARG A 206 9.93 2.90 5.87
N VAL A 207 10.74 2.14 6.59
CA VAL A 207 11.42 0.96 6.06
C VAL A 207 10.51 -0.24 6.21
N ASN A 208 10.27 -0.95 5.11
CA ASN A 208 9.53 -2.21 5.11
C ASN A 208 10.48 -3.35 4.69
N ASN A 209 10.76 -4.24 5.64
CA ASN A 209 11.70 -5.35 5.45
C ASN A 209 11.12 -6.52 4.65
N PHE A 210 9.83 -6.46 4.29
CA PHE A 210 9.16 -7.49 3.49
C PHE A 210 9.15 -7.16 2.00
N LEU A 211 9.62 -5.97 1.60
CA LEU A 211 9.86 -5.64 0.20
C LEU A 211 11.03 -6.48 -0.33
N THR A 212 10.78 -7.22 -1.38
CA THR A 212 11.78 -8.09 -2.03
C THR A 212 12.60 -7.36 -3.08
N ASP A 213 12.03 -6.32 -3.68
CA ASP A 213 12.72 -5.43 -4.58
C ASP A 213 13.61 -4.48 -3.78
N THR A 214 14.91 -4.42 -4.12
CA THR A 214 15.93 -3.75 -3.32
C THR A 214 16.05 -2.26 -3.60
N ASP A 215 15.50 -1.77 -4.69
CA ASP A 215 15.59 -0.40 -5.19
C ASP A 215 14.21 0.26 -5.42
N ALA A 216 13.11 -0.50 -5.34
CA ALA A 216 11.78 0.04 -5.42
C ALA A 216 11.46 0.99 -4.24
N TRP A 217 10.77 2.08 -4.55
CA TRP A 217 10.30 3.04 -3.57
C TRP A 217 8.91 3.55 -3.93
N TYR A 218 8.12 3.86 -2.92
CA TYR A 218 6.71 4.20 -3.07
C TYR A 218 6.38 5.43 -2.27
N ILE A 219 5.53 6.32 -2.80
CA ILE A 219 5.01 7.49 -2.10
C ILE A 219 3.52 7.31 -1.86
N ILE A 220 3.11 7.39 -0.61
CA ILE A 220 1.70 7.46 -0.22
C ILE A 220 1.29 8.93 -0.24
N THR A 221 0.19 9.22 -0.91
CA THR A 221 -0.38 10.56 -1.05
C THR A 221 -1.49 10.83 -0.03
N ASP A 222 -1.98 12.05 0.01
CA ASP A 222 -3.14 12.48 0.80
C ASP A 222 -4.49 12.25 0.09
N VAL A 223 -4.47 11.66 -1.10
CA VAL A 223 -5.69 11.34 -1.84
C VAL A 223 -6.54 10.35 -1.05
N PRO A 224 -7.83 10.66 -0.83
CA PRO A 224 -8.73 9.77 -0.10
C PRO A 224 -8.98 8.46 -0.84
N ASN A 225 -9.47 7.45 -0.13
CA ASN A 225 -9.77 6.11 -0.68
C ASN A 225 -8.56 5.40 -1.29
N GLY A 226 -7.38 5.55 -0.66
CA GLY A 226 -6.18 4.82 -1.03
C GLY A 226 -6.27 3.31 -0.75
N MET A 227 -5.13 2.67 -0.55
CA MET A 227 -5.08 1.23 -0.30
C MET A 227 -5.79 0.89 1.02
N LYS A 228 -6.77 -0.02 0.97
CA LYS A 228 -7.57 -0.49 2.11
C LYS A 228 -7.25 -1.94 2.45
N MET A 229 -7.38 -2.28 3.72
CA MET A 229 -7.27 -3.63 4.23
C MET A 229 -8.44 -3.93 5.15
N PHE A 230 -9.28 -4.89 4.77
CA PHE A 230 -10.44 -5.31 5.57
C PHE A 230 -10.05 -6.45 6.52
N ASN A 231 -10.30 -6.26 7.81
CA ASN A 231 -10.13 -7.29 8.82
C ASN A 231 -11.50 -7.90 9.14
N ARG A 232 -11.67 -9.21 8.85
CA ARG A 232 -12.93 -9.92 9.10
C ARG A 232 -13.01 -10.50 10.50
N ALA A 233 -11.97 -11.18 10.93
CA ALA A 233 -11.90 -11.79 12.23
C ALA A 233 -10.54 -11.53 12.89
N PRO A 234 -10.50 -11.34 14.21
CA PRO A 234 -9.24 -11.28 14.95
C PRO A 234 -8.57 -12.68 14.95
N LEU A 235 -7.31 -12.72 15.38
CA LEU A 235 -6.62 -13.98 15.64
C LEU A 235 -7.35 -14.74 16.73
N THR A 236 -7.82 -15.94 16.40
CA THR A 236 -8.43 -16.88 17.34
C THR A 236 -7.54 -18.10 17.50
N THR A 237 -7.46 -18.66 18.69
CA THR A 237 -6.77 -19.90 18.99
C THR A 237 -7.77 -20.90 19.50
N ALA A 238 -7.67 -22.13 19.04
CA ALA A 238 -8.45 -23.27 19.53
C ALA A 238 -7.50 -24.43 19.79
N MET A 239 -7.89 -25.33 20.69
CA MET A 239 -7.17 -26.54 21.04
C MET A 239 -8.17 -27.68 20.96
N GLU A 240 -7.84 -28.73 20.24
CA GLU A 240 -8.69 -29.90 20.04
C GLU A 240 -7.84 -31.17 20.18
N GLY A 241 -8.35 -32.17 20.86
CA GLY A 241 -7.69 -33.47 20.98
C GLY A 241 -8.15 -34.40 19.86
N ASP A 242 -7.22 -35.08 19.26
CA ASP A 242 -7.49 -36.14 18.28
C ASP A 242 -7.62 -37.50 19.01
N PHE A 243 -8.84 -38.05 19.02
CA PHE A 243 -9.14 -39.31 19.69
C PHE A 243 -8.39 -40.51 19.10
N ASP A 244 -8.10 -40.50 17.81
CA ASP A 244 -7.47 -41.63 17.12
C ASP A 244 -5.97 -41.71 17.38
N THR A 245 -5.32 -40.58 17.57
CA THR A 245 -3.86 -40.52 17.77
C THR A 245 -3.46 -40.08 19.18
N GLY A 246 -4.40 -39.64 20.02
CA GLY A 246 -4.14 -39.08 21.35
C GLY A 246 -3.42 -37.71 21.32
N ASN A 247 -3.20 -37.13 20.17
CA ASN A 247 -2.50 -35.85 20.00
C ASN A 247 -3.41 -34.64 20.29
N VAL A 248 -2.83 -33.57 20.79
CA VAL A 248 -3.50 -32.31 21.02
C VAL A 248 -2.79 -31.16 20.24
#